data_6d17293f480bf82d8810cf5688ad8a6c
#
_entry.id   6d17293f480bf82d8810cf5688ad8a6c
#
_cell.length_a   1.000
_cell.length_b   1.000
_cell.length_c   1.000
_cell.angle_alpha   90.00
_cell.angle_beta   90.00
_cell.angle_gamma   90.00
#
_symmetry.space_group_name_H-M   'P 1'
#
loop_
_entity.id
_entity.type
_entity.pdbx_description
1 polymer ?
#
loop_
_entity_poly.entity_id
_entity_poly.type
_entity_poly.pdbx_seq_one_letter_code
_entity_poly.pdbx_strand_id
1 'polypeptide(L)'
;MVLIVDNYDSFVFNVAQILEEAGAAYCVRKNDDHSILDGGFDCAIISPGPSVPDESGLLMRFVEKFSGGKLLGICLGHQAICEFFGAKLRRITPAHGAQSELTDIDFSDPLWRGVSDFRVGRYHSWSVERQTLPPRLRVLALADGEIMAVRLSGTKTYGLQFHPESFLTPAGGQMLRNWLDL
;
A
#
# COMPACT_ATOMS: atom_id res chain seq x y z
N MET A 1 -5.37 -4.79 -16.92
CA MET A 1 -4.84 -3.39 -16.82
C MET A 1 -4.88 -2.95 -15.38
N VAL A 2 -3.80 -2.38 -14.86
CA VAL A 2 -3.67 -1.86 -13.49
C VAL A 2 -4.15 -0.41 -13.43
N LEU A 3 -5.03 -0.05 -12.49
CA LEU A 3 -5.31 1.34 -12.18
C LEU A 3 -4.35 1.82 -11.09
N ILE A 4 -3.67 2.95 -11.28
CA ILE A 4 -3.00 3.69 -10.22
C ILE A 4 -3.90 4.86 -9.83
N VAL A 5 -4.38 4.86 -8.58
CA VAL A 5 -5.10 6.00 -8.00
C VAL A 5 -4.05 6.95 -7.44
N ASP A 6 -3.92 8.11 -8.07
CA ASP A 6 -2.93 9.14 -7.73
C ASP A 6 -3.49 10.10 -6.67
N ASN A 7 -2.92 10.06 -5.49
CA ASN A 7 -3.24 10.94 -4.38
C ASN A 7 -2.40 12.23 -4.39
N TYR A 8 -2.04 12.73 -5.58
CA TYR A 8 -1.21 13.94 -5.75
C TYR A 8 0.17 13.82 -5.13
N ASP A 9 0.79 12.64 -5.28
CA ASP A 9 2.10 12.31 -4.72
C ASP A 9 3.18 12.20 -5.81
N SER A 10 4.38 12.65 -5.51
CA SER A 10 5.51 12.60 -6.44
C SER A 10 6.02 11.18 -6.73
N PHE A 11 5.78 10.22 -5.84
CA PHE A 11 6.21 8.82 -6.02
C PHE A 11 5.31 7.99 -6.94
N VAL A 12 4.18 8.53 -7.40
CA VAL A 12 3.26 7.84 -8.34
C VAL A 12 4.01 7.35 -9.59
N PHE A 13 4.90 8.16 -10.14
CA PHE A 13 5.66 7.79 -11.33
C PHE A 13 6.72 6.73 -11.07
N ASN A 14 7.22 6.60 -9.84
CA ASN A 14 8.11 5.50 -9.46
C ASN A 14 7.33 4.17 -9.44
N VAL A 15 6.07 4.19 -8.95
CA VAL A 15 5.18 3.02 -9.04
C VAL A 15 4.93 2.66 -10.50
N ALA A 16 4.60 3.64 -11.34
CA ALA A 16 4.38 3.44 -12.77
C ALA A 16 5.59 2.83 -13.47
N GLN A 17 6.80 3.32 -13.17
CA GLN A 17 8.04 2.77 -13.72
C GLN A 17 8.21 1.28 -13.38
N ILE A 18 7.95 0.87 -12.13
CA ILE A 18 8.05 -0.55 -11.75
C ILE A 18 7.04 -1.40 -12.54
N LEU A 19 5.83 -0.88 -12.79
CA LEU A 19 4.84 -1.57 -13.62
C LEU A 19 5.29 -1.70 -15.07
N GLU A 20 5.90 -0.65 -15.65
CA GLU A 20 6.49 -0.71 -17.00
C GLU A 20 7.60 -1.75 -17.10
N GLU A 21 8.52 -1.77 -16.13
CA GLU A 21 9.60 -2.77 -16.04
C GLU A 21 9.05 -4.21 -15.88
N ALA A 22 7.88 -4.36 -15.24
CA ALA A 22 7.18 -5.63 -15.13
C ALA A 22 6.34 -5.99 -16.38
N GLY A 23 6.28 -5.11 -17.39
CA GLY A 23 5.46 -5.32 -18.60
C GLY A 23 3.95 -5.23 -18.35
N ALA A 24 3.52 -4.63 -17.25
CA ALA A 24 2.11 -4.51 -16.89
C ALA A 24 1.48 -3.25 -17.52
N ALA A 25 0.40 -3.41 -18.26
CA ALA A 25 -0.37 -2.28 -18.75
C ALA A 25 -1.07 -1.56 -17.59
N TYR A 26 -0.94 -0.24 -17.53
CA TYR A 26 -1.54 0.57 -16.46
C TYR A 26 -2.16 1.86 -16.98
N CYS A 27 -2.98 2.50 -16.15
CA CYS A 27 -3.39 3.89 -16.31
C CYS A 27 -3.34 4.59 -14.95
N VAL A 28 -3.15 5.91 -14.98
CA VAL A 28 -3.12 6.75 -13.78
C VAL A 28 -4.36 7.66 -13.80
N ARG A 29 -5.08 7.73 -12.68
CA ARG A 29 -6.19 8.66 -12.48
C ARG A 29 -6.09 9.29 -11.10
N LYS A 30 -6.47 10.58 -11.03
CA LYS A 30 -6.49 11.31 -9.76
C LYS A 30 -7.56 10.76 -8.81
N ASN A 31 -7.33 10.88 -7.50
CA ASN A 31 -8.24 10.39 -6.46
C ASN A 31 -9.59 11.14 -6.42
N ASP A 32 -9.72 12.28 -7.09
CA ASP A 32 -10.95 13.07 -7.24
C ASP A 32 -11.62 12.88 -8.60
N ASP A 33 -11.02 12.11 -9.52
CA ASP A 33 -11.65 11.72 -10.77
C ASP A 33 -12.69 10.62 -10.54
N HIS A 34 -13.96 10.94 -10.77
CA HIS A 34 -15.07 10.00 -10.60
C HIS A 34 -14.90 8.70 -11.41
N SER A 35 -14.15 8.73 -12.50
CA SER A 35 -13.91 7.54 -13.33
C SER A 35 -13.09 6.44 -12.65
N ILE A 36 -12.44 6.73 -11.51
CA ILE A 36 -11.83 5.66 -10.69
C ILE A 36 -12.90 4.68 -10.17
N LEU A 37 -14.13 5.15 -10.02
CA LEU A 37 -15.24 4.33 -9.53
C LEU A 37 -15.96 3.54 -10.62
N ASP A 38 -15.65 3.74 -11.91
CA ASP A 38 -16.38 3.07 -13.01
C ASP A 38 -16.09 1.57 -13.11
N GLY A 39 -14.92 1.13 -12.64
CA GLY A 39 -14.48 -0.27 -12.75
C GLY A 39 -13.78 -0.55 -14.08
N GLY A 40 -13.71 -1.85 -14.46
CA GLY A 40 -13.02 -2.30 -15.68
C GLY A 40 -11.50 -2.46 -15.53
N PHE A 41 -10.99 -2.50 -14.31
CA PHE A 41 -9.59 -2.75 -13.98
C PHE A 41 -9.44 -4.14 -13.36
N ASP A 42 -8.37 -4.85 -13.74
CA ASP A 42 -8.08 -6.19 -13.18
C ASP A 42 -7.56 -6.08 -11.74
N CYS A 43 -6.86 -5.01 -11.45
CA CYS A 43 -6.32 -4.68 -10.13
C CYS A 43 -6.07 -3.18 -10.01
N ALA A 44 -5.85 -2.72 -8.78
CA ALA A 44 -5.57 -1.32 -8.53
C ALA A 44 -4.47 -1.14 -7.47
N ILE A 45 -3.72 -0.04 -7.62
CA ILE A 45 -2.74 0.44 -6.65
C ILE A 45 -3.18 1.82 -6.20
N ILE A 46 -3.34 2.01 -4.90
CA ILE A 46 -3.53 3.32 -4.28
C ILE A 46 -2.16 3.87 -3.92
N SER A 47 -1.79 4.98 -4.52
CA SER A 47 -0.50 5.63 -4.31
C SER A 47 -0.32 6.14 -2.88
N PRO A 48 0.93 6.45 -2.48
CA PRO A 48 1.16 7.38 -1.38
C PRO A 48 0.42 8.70 -1.60
N GLY A 49 0.35 9.51 -0.57
CA GLY A 49 -0.25 10.84 -0.67
C GLY A 49 -0.11 11.62 0.64
N PRO A 50 -0.35 12.95 0.58
CA PRO A 50 -0.40 13.81 1.76
C PRO A 50 -1.69 13.59 2.54
N SER A 51 -1.75 14.16 3.77
CA SER A 51 -2.94 14.18 4.61
C SER A 51 -3.35 12.81 5.17
N VAL A 52 -4.63 12.61 5.37
CA VAL A 52 -5.26 11.39 5.90
C VAL A 52 -6.33 10.89 4.93
N PRO A 53 -6.72 9.59 5.00
CA PRO A 53 -7.63 9.00 4.02
C PRO A 53 -8.96 9.73 3.82
N ASP A 54 -9.60 10.18 4.90
CA ASP A 54 -10.91 10.85 4.84
C ASP A 54 -10.87 12.21 4.14
N GLU A 55 -9.70 12.85 4.05
CA GLU A 55 -9.49 14.14 3.36
C GLU A 55 -8.98 13.95 1.92
N SER A 56 -8.93 12.72 1.41
CA SER A 56 -8.27 12.38 0.15
C SER A 56 -9.28 12.07 -0.97
N GLY A 57 -10.15 13.03 -1.29
CA GLY A 57 -11.08 12.95 -2.43
C GLY A 57 -12.04 11.77 -2.36
N LEU A 58 -12.02 10.91 -3.35
CA LEU A 58 -12.88 9.73 -3.45
C LEU A 58 -12.23 8.46 -2.87
N LEU A 59 -11.09 8.59 -2.18
CA LEU A 59 -10.26 7.45 -1.78
C LEU A 59 -11.04 6.42 -0.96
N MET A 60 -11.77 6.83 0.08
CA MET A 60 -12.52 5.90 0.93
C MET A 60 -13.65 5.19 0.16
N ARG A 61 -14.33 5.88 -0.76
CA ARG A 61 -15.33 5.27 -1.66
C ARG A 61 -14.69 4.28 -2.63
N PHE A 62 -13.47 4.57 -3.07
CA PHE A 62 -12.71 3.66 -3.91
C PHE A 62 -12.36 2.38 -3.15
N VAL A 63 -11.85 2.49 -1.91
CA VAL A 63 -11.54 1.33 -1.06
C VAL A 63 -12.81 0.51 -0.80
N GLU A 64 -13.94 1.14 -0.48
CA GLU A 64 -15.22 0.45 -0.29
C GLU A 64 -15.58 -0.42 -1.52
N LYS A 65 -15.40 0.12 -2.71
CA LYS A 65 -15.76 -0.57 -3.96
C LYS A 65 -14.80 -1.71 -4.34
N PHE A 66 -13.50 -1.54 -4.09
CA PHE A 66 -12.48 -2.43 -4.65
C PHE A 66 -11.77 -3.33 -3.63
N SER A 67 -11.99 -3.17 -2.33
CA SER A 67 -11.27 -3.89 -1.27
C SER A 67 -11.50 -5.41 -1.23
N GLY A 68 -12.51 -5.92 -1.92
CA GLY A 68 -12.73 -7.37 -2.10
C GLY A 68 -11.92 -8.00 -3.24
N GLY A 69 -11.25 -7.17 -4.05
CA GLY A 69 -10.51 -7.57 -5.24
C GLY A 69 -9.00 -7.64 -5.03
N LYS A 70 -8.27 -7.39 -6.12
CA LYS A 70 -6.81 -7.27 -6.12
C LYS A 70 -6.43 -5.80 -5.99
N LEU A 71 -6.15 -5.39 -4.75
CA LEU A 71 -5.89 -4.01 -4.35
C LEU A 71 -4.59 -3.91 -3.54
N LEU A 72 -3.73 -2.97 -3.87
CA LEU A 72 -2.56 -2.61 -3.08
C LEU A 72 -2.67 -1.16 -2.63
N GLY A 73 -2.58 -0.92 -1.34
CA GLY A 73 -2.45 0.42 -0.78
C GLY A 73 -1.02 0.69 -0.32
N ILE A 74 -0.41 1.79 -0.77
CA ILE A 74 0.93 2.22 -0.37
C ILE A 74 0.81 3.47 0.52
N CYS A 75 1.42 3.46 1.69
CA CYS A 75 1.45 4.53 2.67
C CYS A 75 0.03 5.04 3.00
N LEU A 76 -0.42 6.14 2.41
CA LEU A 76 -1.80 6.64 2.54
C LEU A 76 -2.83 5.57 2.13
N GLY A 77 -2.57 4.82 1.06
CA GLY A 77 -3.43 3.73 0.61
C GLY A 77 -3.52 2.58 1.61
N HIS A 78 -2.43 2.24 2.29
CA HIS A 78 -2.42 1.28 3.40
C HIS A 78 -3.30 1.77 4.56
N GLN A 79 -3.16 3.05 4.93
CA GLN A 79 -3.95 3.67 5.98
C GLN A 79 -5.44 3.65 5.62
N ALA A 80 -5.79 3.99 4.37
CA ALA A 80 -7.17 3.95 3.88
C ALA A 80 -7.80 2.56 3.97
N ILE A 81 -7.07 1.52 3.56
CA ILE A 81 -7.52 0.14 3.70
C ILE A 81 -7.75 -0.21 5.17
N CYS A 82 -6.79 0.11 6.05
CA CYS A 82 -6.91 -0.21 7.47
C CYS A 82 -8.09 0.52 8.14
N GLU A 83 -8.26 1.81 7.89
CA GLU A 83 -9.39 2.59 8.42
C GLU A 83 -10.74 2.10 7.91
N PHE A 84 -10.86 1.80 6.62
CA PHE A 84 -12.10 1.26 6.05
C PHE A 84 -12.55 -0.02 6.77
N PHE A 85 -11.61 -0.85 7.20
CA PHE A 85 -11.93 -2.06 7.96
C PHE A 85 -12.04 -1.85 9.47
N GLY A 86 -11.94 -0.61 9.96
CA GLY A 86 -12.23 -0.24 11.34
C GLY A 86 -11.01 -0.03 12.24
N ALA A 87 -9.80 -0.07 11.69
CA ALA A 87 -8.62 0.36 12.43
C ALA A 87 -8.59 1.88 12.60
N LYS A 88 -7.85 2.36 13.61
CA LYS A 88 -7.63 3.79 13.84
C LYS A 88 -6.20 4.17 13.48
N LEU A 89 -6.04 5.41 13.05
CA LEU A 89 -4.73 6.01 12.85
C LEU A 89 -4.31 6.81 14.09
N ARG A 90 -3.00 6.82 14.37
CA ARG A 90 -2.40 7.67 15.39
C ARG A 90 -1.17 8.39 14.82
N ARG A 91 -0.88 9.54 15.37
CA ARG A 91 0.38 10.23 15.06
C ARG A 91 1.56 9.54 15.72
N ILE A 92 2.66 9.49 15.00
CA ILE A 92 3.95 8.99 15.47
C ILE A 92 5.02 10.06 15.24
N THR A 93 6.21 9.86 15.80
CA THR A 93 7.37 10.65 15.39
C THR A 93 7.58 10.48 13.89
N PRO A 94 7.63 11.59 13.12
CA PRO A 94 7.72 11.49 11.67
C PRO A 94 8.95 10.71 11.22
N ALA A 95 8.74 9.69 10.39
CA ALA A 95 9.78 9.10 9.57
C ALA A 95 9.77 9.81 8.21
N HIS A 96 10.85 10.50 7.87
CA HIS A 96 10.93 11.27 6.63
C HIS A 96 12.22 10.93 5.88
N GLY A 97 12.11 9.99 4.94
CA GLY A 97 13.28 9.41 4.26
C GLY A 97 14.13 8.54 5.19
N ALA A 98 13.48 7.89 6.16
CA ALA A 98 14.14 6.96 7.08
C ALA A 98 14.11 5.55 6.51
N GLN A 99 15.22 4.83 6.62
CA GLN A 99 15.29 3.41 6.30
C GLN A 99 15.16 2.60 7.58
N SER A 100 14.26 1.63 7.60
CA SER A 100 14.09 0.67 8.70
C SER A 100 14.16 -0.76 8.16
N GLU A 101 14.44 -1.72 9.03
CA GLU A 101 14.41 -3.13 8.67
C GLU A 101 13.08 -3.76 9.11
N LEU A 102 12.47 -4.56 8.23
CA LEU A 102 11.24 -5.30 8.56
C LEU A 102 11.56 -6.41 9.56
N THR A 103 10.69 -6.54 10.55
CA THR A 103 10.71 -7.58 11.59
C THR A 103 9.37 -8.31 11.63
N ASP A 104 9.30 -9.41 12.38
CA ASP A 104 8.08 -10.21 12.57
C ASP A 104 7.40 -10.55 11.22
N ILE A 105 8.23 -10.91 10.23
CA ILE A 105 7.76 -11.16 8.86
C ILE A 105 7.04 -12.51 8.80
N ASP A 106 5.82 -12.49 8.27
CA ASP A 106 5.09 -13.72 7.93
C ASP A 106 5.56 -14.27 6.57
N PHE A 107 6.65 -15.01 6.58
CA PHE A 107 7.26 -15.61 5.39
C PHE A 107 6.36 -16.61 4.64
N SER A 108 5.22 -16.99 5.19
CA SER A 108 4.25 -17.81 4.47
C SER A 108 3.50 -17.07 3.39
N ASP A 109 3.52 -15.72 3.43
CA ASP A 109 2.83 -14.90 2.44
C ASP A 109 3.66 -14.77 1.15
N PRO A 110 3.03 -14.97 -0.03
CA PRO A 110 3.71 -14.91 -1.32
C PRO A 110 4.31 -13.53 -1.66
N LEU A 111 3.93 -12.47 -0.96
CA LEU A 111 4.51 -11.13 -1.12
C LEU A 111 6.04 -11.15 -0.96
N TRP A 112 6.56 -12.04 -0.11
CA TRP A 112 7.98 -12.12 0.24
C TRP A 112 8.79 -13.11 -0.60
N ARG A 113 8.19 -13.70 -1.64
CA ARG A 113 8.87 -14.71 -2.48
C ARG A 113 10.11 -14.11 -3.16
N GLY A 114 11.28 -14.70 -2.90
CA GLY A 114 12.55 -14.27 -3.47
C GLY A 114 13.07 -12.91 -2.96
N VAL A 115 12.44 -12.34 -1.96
CA VAL A 115 12.92 -11.13 -1.27
C VAL A 115 14.06 -11.54 -0.33
N SER A 116 15.21 -10.87 -0.46
CA SER A 116 16.40 -11.11 0.36
C SER A 116 16.90 -9.89 1.11
N ASP A 117 16.34 -8.71 0.85
CA ASP A 117 16.63 -7.46 1.53
C ASP A 117 15.32 -6.89 2.07
N PHE A 118 15.23 -6.74 3.39
CA PHE A 118 14.03 -6.30 4.09
C PHE A 118 14.12 -4.87 4.61
N ARG A 119 15.09 -4.09 4.13
CA ARG A 119 15.17 -2.66 4.39
C ARG A 119 14.09 -1.94 3.60
N VAL A 120 13.38 -1.03 4.26
CA VAL A 120 12.25 -0.31 3.69
C VAL A 120 12.32 1.18 3.96
N GLY A 121 11.96 1.97 2.96
CA GLY A 121 11.89 3.42 3.06
C GLY A 121 10.57 3.89 3.66
N ARG A 122 10.63 4.78 4.65
CA ARG A 122 9.48 5.31 5.38
C ARG A 122 9.40 6.83 5.24
N TYR A 123 8.18 7.34 4.97
CA TYR A 123 7.90 8.76 4.74
C TYR A 123 6.55 9.16 5.36
N HIS A 124 6.27 8.73 6.60
CA HIS A 124 4.97 8.93 7.22
C HIS A 124 5.05 9.45 8.65
N SER A 125 4.02 10.19 9.07
CA SER A 125 3.80 10.67 10.44
C SER A 125 2.51 10.11 11.07
N TRP A 126 1.77 9.29 10.30
CA TRP A 126 0.62 8.54 10.76
C TRP A 126 0.89 7.04 10.66
N SER A 127 0.40 6.28 11.60
CA SER A 127 0.51 4.83 11.64
C SER A 127 -0.79 4.21 12.15
N VAL A 128 -1.06 2.97 11.77
CA VAL A 128 -2.21 2.21 12.25
C VAL A 128 -2.00 1.84 13.72
N GLU A 129 -2.99 2.15 14.55
CA GLU A 129 -2.99 1.78 15.97
C GLU A 129 -3.23 0.28 16.12
N ARG A 130 -2.19 -0.47 16.47
CA ARG A 130 -2.16 -1.93 16.46
C ARG A 130 -3.33 -2.58 17.25
N GLN A 131 -3.72 -1.98 18.37
CA GLN A 131 -4.78 -2.49 19.22
C GLN A 131 -6.17 -2.40 18.57
N THR A 132 -6.32 -1.58 17.55
CA THR A 132 -7.59 -1.38 16.83
C THR A 132 -7.67 -2.20 15.54
N LEU A 133 -6.58 -2.88 15.15
CA LEU A 133 -6.56 -3.65 13.91
C LEU A 133 -7.55 -4.82 13.98
N PRO A 134 -8.54 -4.89 13.08
CA PRO A 134 -9.52 -5.96 13.12
C PRO A 134 -8.90 -7.31 12.71
N PRO A 135 -9.37 -8.46 13.24
CA PRO A 135 -8.79 -9.78 12.98
C PRO A 135 -8.76 -10.19 11.49
N ARG A 136 -9.60 -9.57 10.66
CA ARG A 136 -9.61 -9.80 9.20
C ARG A 136 -8.39 -9.23 8.47
N LEU A 137 -7.68 -8.28 9.07
CA LEU A 137 -6.43 -7.74 8.57
C LEU A 137 -5.26 -8.45 9.25
N ARG A 138 -4.64 -9.39 8.53
CA ARG A 138 -3.45 -10.11 9.01
C ARG A 138 -2.23 -9.21 8.87
N VAL A 139 -1.47 -9.02 9.95
CA VAL A 139 -0.17 -8.36 9.92
C VAL A 139 0.84 -9.28 9.23
N LEU A 140 1.57 -8.75 8.26
CA LEU A 140 2.60 -9.48 7.49
C LEU A 140 4.01 -9.09 7.90
N ALA A 141 4.22 -7.87 8.40
CA ALA A 141 5.52 -7.39 8.87
C ALA A 141 5.38 -6.15 9.76
N LEU A 142 6.34 -5.95 10.63
CA LEU A 142 6.54 -4.77 11.46
C LEU A 142 7.86 -4.07 11.11
N ALA A 143 8.03 -2.82 11.54
CA ALA A 143 9.32 -2.16 11.70
C ALA A 143 9.20 -1.10 12.81
N ASP A 144 10.19 -1.02 13.68
CA ASP A 144 10.20 -0.09 14.82
C ASP A 144 8.92 -0.14 15.67
N GLY A 145 8.30 -1.33 15.78
CA GLY A 145 7.06 -1.54 16.51
C GLY A 145 5.77 -1.14 15.77
N GLU A 146 5.88 -0.56 14.58
CA GLU A 146 4.75 -0.15 13.75
C GLU A 146 4.37 -1.23 12.72
N ILE A 147 3.08 -1.28 12.34
CA ILE A 147 2.60 -2.17 11.28
C ILE A 147 3.09 -1.64 9.94
N MET A 148 3.89 -2.45 9.23
CA MET A 148 4.43 -2.10 7.93
C MET A 148 3.73 -2.80 6.76
N ALA A 149 3.15 -3.97 6.98
CA ALA A 149 2.42 -4.67 5.95
C ALA A 149 1.23 -5.42 6.52
N VAL A 150 0.10 -5.36 5.81
CA VAL A 150 -1.12 -6.12 6.12
C VAL A 150 -1.68 -6.79 4.87
N ARG A 151 -2.48 -7.83 5.10
CA ARG A 151 -3.32 -8.46 4.07
C ARG A 151 -4.74 -8.67 4.58
N LEU A 152 -5.73 -8.35 3.79
CA LEU A 152 -7.11 -8.73 4.05
C LEU A 152 -7.27 -10.23 3.80
N SER A 153 -7.62 -10.98 4.84
CA SER A 153 -7.72 -12.44 4.81
C SER A 153 -8.68 -12.92 3.72
N GLY A 154 -8.27 -13.95 2.97
CA GLY A 154 -9.06 -14.54 1.89
C GLY A 154 -9.13 -13.71 0.60
N THR A 155 -8.38 -12.61 0.50
CA THR A 155 -8.37 -11.73 -0.68
C THR A 155 -6.97 -11.47 -1.20
N LYS A 156 -6.87 -10.66 -2.28
CA LYS A 156 -5.61 -10.12 -2.81
C LYS A 156 -5.46 -8.62 -2.49
N THR A 157 -6.11 -8.18 -1.41
CA THR A 157 -5.99 -6.81 -0.90
C THR A 157 -4.86 -6.73 0.12
N TYR A 158 -3.88 -5.87 -0.15
CA TYR A 158 -2.69 -5.64 0.64
C TYR A 158 -2.52 -4.16 1.00
N GLY A 159 -1.91 -3.88 2.12
CA GLY A 159 -1.48 -2.55 2.50
C GLY A 159 -0.01 -2.55 2.93
N LEU A 160 0.80 -1.65 2.36
CA LEU A 160 2.20 -1.43 2.72
C LEU A 160 2.36 -0.01 3.26
N GLN A 161 2.74 0.14 4.52
CA GLN A 161 2.98 1.46 5.13
C GLN A 161 4.28 2.10 4.62
N PHE A 162 5.26 1.29 4.24
CA PHE A 162 6.49 1.73 3.61
C PHE A 162 6.31 1.94 2.10
N HIS A 163 7.31 2.52 1.47
CA HIS A 163 7.33 2.84 0.05
C HIS A 163 8.15 1.81 -0.74
N PRO A 164 7.52 0.80 -1.36
CA PRO A 164 8.23 -0.19 -2.18
C PRO A 164 8.83 0.42 -3.45
N GLU A 165 8.33 1.56 -3.91
CA GLU A 165 8.80 2.30 -5.08
C GLU A 165 9.99 3.22 -4.78
N SER A 166 10.37 3.35 -3.51
CA SER A 166 11.50 4.17 -3.09
C SER A 166 12.83 3.45 -3.27
N PHE A 167 13.88 4.19 -3.64
CA PHE A 167 15.25 3.68 -3.66
C PHE A 167 15.74 3.21 -2.27
N LEU A 168 15.10 3.65 -1.19
CA LEU A 168 15.35 3.18 0.18
C LEU A 168 14.76 1.79 0.46
N THR A 169 14.01 1.22 -0.49
CA THR A 169 13.47 -0.16 -0.42
C THR A 169 14.06 -0.99 -1.54
N PRO A 170 15.29 -1.53 -1.39
CA PRO A 170 16.02 -2.16 -2.49
C PRO A 170 15.28 -3.32 -3.17
N ALA A 171 14.50 -4.10 -2.40
CA ALA A 171 13.71 -5.22 -2.91
C ALA A 171 12.25 -4.85 -3.23
N GLY A 172 11.88 -3.57 -3.22
CA GLY A 172 10.49 -3.14 -3.38
C GLY A 172 9.90 -3.50 -4.74
N GLY A 173 10.68 -3.40 -5.82
CA GLY A 173 10.27 -3.86 -7.14
C GLY A 173 9.93 -5.36 -7.19
N GLN A 174 10.65 -6.19 -6.43
CA GLN A 174 10.32 -7.62 -6.31
C GLN A 174 9.00 -7.82 -5.55
N MET A 175 8.76 -7.09 -4.48
CA MET A 175 7.50 -7.15 -3.72
C MET A 175 6.30 -6.76 -4.58
N LEU A 176 6.42 -5.69 -5.39
CA LEU A 176 5.37 -5.27 -6.32
C LEU A 176 5.12 -6.31 -7.41
N ARG A 177 6.17 -6.91 -8.00
CA ARG A 177 6.01 -8.01 -8.96
C ARG A 177 5.34 -9.23 -8.32
N ASN A 178 5.72 -9.60 -7.11
CA ASN A 178 5.07 -10.71 -6.39
C ASN A 178 3.58 -10.46 -6.20
N TRP A 179 3.19 -9.21 -5.85
CA TRP A 179 1.79 -8.85 -5.73
C TRP A 179 1.07 -8.89 -7.10
N LEU A 180 1.74 -8.44 -8.18
CA LEU A 180 1.18 -8.53 -9.54
C LEU A 180 0.94 -9.97 -9.99
N ASP A 181 1.69 -10.93 -9.51
CA ASP A 181 1.58 -12.35 -9.87
C ASP A 181 0.53 -13.12 -9.06
N LEU A 182 -0.09 -12.49 -8.05
CA LEU A 182 -1.19 -13.10 -7.27
C LEU A 182 -2.45 -13.28 -8.17
#